data_4aa00cc8141a796d17a133819f2e3e76
#
_entry.id   4aa00cc8141a796d17a133819f2e3e76
#
_cell.length_a   1.000
_cell.length_b   1.000
_cell.length_c   1.000
_cell.angle_alpha   90.00
_cell.angle_beta   90.00
_cell.angle_gamma   90.00
#
_symmetry.space_group_name_H-M   'P 1'
#
loop_
_entity.id
_entity.type
_entity.pdbx_description
1 polymer ?
#
loop_
_entity_poly.entity_id
_entity_poly.type
_entity_poly.pdbx_seq_one_letter_code
_entity_poly.pdbx_strand_id
1 'polypeptide(L)'
;MNMQISRRPPTAIVLGLSIAMWTLIGGMAGAAYGQYAEHSPAERAASKPSEAEVGPRGQHMPRDIKYSAWRKVCFKTPDAKMLCRTTSEGSWDTGQMAVRVDLIERAGGIGRLQIFLPVGLYLQPGVKVTIDQGAPIQVPYSWCLTNICVAATPASPDLIHELESGQKLTLEVVDSNILTVATSLPLDQFATVRNAAPTQVFEYLMDNE
;
A
#
# COMPACT_ATOMS: atom_id res chain seq x y z
N MET A 1 -3.26 40.79 -30.84
CA MET A 1 -2.65 39.79 -31.75
C MET A 1 -3.37 38.48 -31.50
N ASN A 2 -4.41 38.21 -32.33
CA ASN A 2 -5.29 37.06 -32.21
C ASN A 2 -4.63 35.80 -32.80
N MET A 3 -4.60 34.73 -32.06
CA MET A 3 -4.18 33.43 -32.60
C MET A 3 -5.35 32.43 -32.44
N GLN A 4 -5.94 32.10 -33.60
CA GLN A 4 -7.10 31.23 -33.75
C GLN A 4 -6.73 29.76 -33.54
N ILE A 5 -7.57 29.07 -32.79
CA ILE A 5 -7.48 27.62 -32.57
C ILE A 5 -8.30 26.95 -33.69
N SER A 6 -7.62 26.22 -34.56
CA SER A 6 -8.22 25.39 -35.62
C SER A 6 -8.68 24.02 -35.04
N ARG A 7 -10.00 23.80 -35.08
CA ARG A 7 -10.64 22.49 -34.83
C ARG A 7 -10.73 21.73 -36.14
N ARG A 8 -10.28 20.47 -36.17
CA ARG A 8 -10.61 19.52 -37.24
C ARG A 8 -11.61 18.47 -36.73
N PRO A 9 -12.60 18.10 -37.57
CA PRO A 9 -13.61 17.10 -37.21
C PRO A 9 -13.16 15.67 -37.54
N PRO A 10 -13.82 14.63 -36.98
CA PRO A 10 -13.49 13.23 -37.23
C PRO A 10 -14.16 12.73 -38.51
N THR A 11 -13.43 11.98 -39.29
CA THR A 11 -13.89 11.30 -40.50
C THR A 11 -14.53 9.96 -40.13
N ALA A 12 -15.80 9.82 -40.45
CA ALA A 12 -16.55 8.57 -40.44
C ALA A 12 -16.26 7.81 -41.75
N ILE A 13 -16.02 6.52 -41.70
CA ILE A 13 -16.04 5.62 -42.84
C ILE A 13 -17.07 4.51 -42.56
N VAL A 14 -18.03 4.47 -43.46
CA VAL A 14 -19.17 3.55 -43.51
C VAL A 14 -18.95 2.59 -44.70
N LEU A 15 -19.50 1.41 -44.55
CA LEU A 15 -19.95 0.43 -45.56
C LEU A 15 -18.98 -0.61 -46.14
N GLY A 16 -19.51 -1.84 -46.10
CA GLY A 16 -19.16 -2.96 -46.95
C GLY A 16 -19.89 -4.26 -46.61
N LEU A 17 -21.23 -4.31 -46.85
CA LEU A 17 -21.97 -5.60 -46.96
C LEU A 17 -21.51 -6.36 -48.20
N SER A 18 -21.28 -7.66 -48.08
CA SER A 18 -21.36 -8.59 -49.23
C SER A 18 -21.89 -9.94 -48.77
N ILE A 19 -23.10 -10.20 -49.19
CA ILE A 19 -23.81 -11.47 -49.17
C ILE A 19 -23.33 -12.28 -50.40
N ALA A 20 -22.91 -13.50 -50.21
CA ALA A 20 -22.83 -14.48 -51.26
C ALA A 20 -23.40 -15.82 -50.79
N MET A 21 -24.55 -16.10 -51.32
CA MET A 21 -25.34 -17.32 -51.21
C MET A 21 -24.87 -18.26 -52.31
N TRP A 22 -24.51 -19.52 -51.99
CA TRP A 22 -24.42 -20.60 -52.97
C TRP A 22 -25.07 -21.87 -52.41
N THR A 23 -26.01 -22.33 -53.14
CA THR A 23 -26.85 -23.51 -52.94
C THR A 23 -26.34 -24.71 -53.73
N LEU A 24 -26.61 -25.88 -53.16
CA LEU A 24 -27.02 -27.18 -53.78
C LEU A 24 -25.99 -28.17 -54.35
N ILE A 25 -26.21 -29.38 -53.94
CA ILE A 25 -26.39 -30.68 -54.60
C ILE A 25 -25.41 -31.77 -54.12
N GLY A 26 -25.91 -32.72 -53.35
CA GLY A 26 -26.24 -34.08 -53.75
C GLY A 26 -25.18 -35.13 -53.52
N GLY A 27 -25.52 -36.21 -52.85
CA GLY A 27 -24.78 -37.45 -52.89
C GLY A 27 -24.84 -38.32 -51.61
N MET A 28 -25.76 -39.27 -51.59
CA MET A 28 -25.82 -40.39 -50.64
C MET A 28 -24.59 -41.30 -50.76
N ALA A 29 -24.02 -41.71 -49.67
CA ALA A 29 -23.49 -43.04 -49.42
C ALA A 29 -23.27 -43.27 -47.92
N GLY A 30 -23.96 -44.25 -47.38
CA GLY A 30 -23.85 -44.63 -45.96
C GLY A 30 -22.54 -45.34 -45.64
N ALA A 31 -21.98 -45.02 -44.50
CA ALA A 31 -21.12 -45.92 -43.77
C ALA A 31 -21.32 -45.63 -42.27
N ALA A 32 -21.86 -46.60 -41.55
CA ALA A 32 -21.98 -46.61 -40.12
C ALA A 32 -20.57 -46.69 -39.52
N TYR A 33 -20.09 -45.60 -38.97
CA TYR A 33 -18.93 -45.59 -38.09
C TYR A 33 -19.39 -45.16 -36.71
N GLY A 34 -19.02 -46.01 -35.73
CA GLY A 34 -19.40 -45.87 -34.36
C GLY A 34 -19.13 -44.47 -33.78
N GLN A 35 -20.12 -44.00 -33.03
CA GLN A 35 -20.01 -42.80 -32.26
C GLN A 35 -19.02 -43.07 -31.12
N TYR A 36 -17.77 -42.71 -31.34
CA TYR A 36 -16.89 -42.39 -30.19
C TYR A 36 -17.40 -41.08 -29.65
N ALA A 37 -18.03 -41.17 -28.46
CA ALA A 37 -18.32 -40.00 -27.66
C ALA A 37 -16.99 -39.33 -27.33
N GLU A 38 -16.67 -38.29 -28.03
CA GLU A 38 -15.61 -37.34 -27.71
C GLU A 38 -16.02 -36.67 -26.39
N HIS A 39 -15.52 -37.24 -25.29
CA HIS A 39 -15.52 -36.56 -24.02
C HIS A 39 -14.59 -35.37 -24.18
N SER A 40 -15.16 -34.22 -24.49
CA SER A 40 -14.51 -32.94 -24.29
C SER A 40 -14.07 -32.92 -22.83
N PRO A 41 -12.78 -32.79 -22.51
CA PRO A 41 -12.37 -32.48 -21.17
C PRO A 41 -12.92 -31.08 -20.90
N ALA A 42 -14.02 -31.01 -20.14
CA ALA A 42 -14.39 -29.76 -19.50
C ALA A 42 -13.15 -29.36 -18.70
N GLU A 43 -12.43 -28.40 -19.24
CA GLU A 43 -11.36 -27.70 -18.55
C GLU A 43 -11.97 -27.10 -17.29
N ARG A 44 -11.92 -27.93 -16.24
CA ARG A 44 -12.27 -27.53 -14.90
C ARG A 44 -11.20 -26.50 -14.53
N ALA A 45 -11.51 -25.21 -14.79
CA ALA A 45 -10.74 -24.13 -14.24
C ALA A 45 -10.52 -24.44 -12.77
N ALA A 46 -9.31 -24.89 -12.44
CA ALA A 46 -8.89 -25.07 -11.07
C ALA A 46 -8.96 -23.67 -10.45
N SER A 47 -10.07 -23.42 -9.73
CA SER A 47 -10.14 -22.28 -8.83
C SER A 47 -8.93 -22.43 -7.94
N LYS A 48 -7.98 -21.48 -8.04
CA LYS A 48 -6.92 -21.35 -7.04
C LYS A 48 -7.59 -21.50 -5.67
N PRO A 49 -7.08 -22.38 -4.80
CA PRO A 49 -7.57 -22.43 -3.43
C PRO A 49 -7.46 -20.99 -2.91
N SER A 50 -8.56 -20.41 -2.48
CA SER A 50 -8.55 -19.20 -1.68
C SER A 50 -7.65 -19.53 -0.50
N GLU A 51 -6.46 -18.93 -0.47
CA GLU A 51 -5.57 -19.06 0.67
C GLU A 51 -6.37 -18.56 1.86
N ALA A 52 -6.77 -19.48 2.73
CA ALA A 52 -7.63 -19.16 3.86
C ALA A 52 -6.86 -18.17 4.72
N GLU A 53 -7.35 -16.95 4.81
CA GLU A 53 -6.76 -15.91 5.64
C GLU A 53 -6.77 -16.39 7.08
N VAL A 54 -5.58 -16.69 7.62
CA VAL A 54 -5.43 -17.18 8.98
C VAL A 54 -5.59 -16.00 9.93
N GLY A 55 -6.75 -15.91 10.57
CA GLY A 55 -7.00 -14.88 11.58
C GLY A 55 -6.18 -15.11 12.86
N PRO A 56 -5.96 -14.03 13.65
CA PRO A 56 -5.24 -14.12 14.92
C PRO A 56 -5.91 -15.09 15.89
N ARG A 57 -5.10 -15.88 16.61
CA ARG A 57 -5.57 -16.88 17.60
C ARG A 57 -5.78 -16.30 19.00
N GLY A 58 -5.40 -15.03 19.23
CA GLY A 58 -5.47 -14.36 20.52
C GLY A 58 -4.59 -13.10 20.54
N GLN A 59 -4.34 -12.62 21.75
CA GLN A 59 -3.49 -11.44 21.96
C GLN A 59 -2.24 -11.82 22.74
N HIS A 60 -1.12 -11.23 22.38
CA HIS A 60 0.11 -11.28 23.15
C HIS A 60 0.14 -10.09 24.11
N MET A 61 0.56 -10.31 25.35
CA MET A 61 0.78 -9.20 26.30
C MET A 61 1.84 -8.25 25.71
N PRO A 62 1.51 -6.97 25.50
CA PRO A 62 2.49 -6.03 25.00
C PRO A 62 3.61 -5.86 26.03
N ARG A 63 4.86 -5.79 25.55
CA ARG A 63 5.98 -5.31 26.36
C ARG A 63 5.88 -3.79 26.45
N ASP A 64 6.36 -3.23 27.55
CA ASP A 64 6.41 -1.77 27.69
C ASP A 64 7.31 -1.17 26.61
N ILE A 65 6.75 -0.25 25.84
CA ILE A 65 7.45 0.49 24.79
C ILE A 65 7.51 1.95 25.22
N LYS A 66 8.72 2.49 25.26
CA LYS A 66 8.96 3.91 25.53
C LYS A 66 9.06 4.67 24.22
N TYR A 67 8.17 5.64 24.03
CA TYR A 67 8.14 6.46 22.82
C TYR A 67 8.97 7.73 22.96
N SER A 68 9.72 8.06 21.91
CA SER A 68 10.39 9.36 21.79
C SER A 68 9.37 10.45 21.47
N ALA A 69 9.70 11.70 21.82
CA ALA A 69 8.96 12.84 21.30
C ALA A 69 8.99 12.85 19.76
N TRP A 70 7.94 13.37 19.13
CA TRP A 70 7.91 13.61 17.70
C TRP A 70 9.01 14.60 17.31
N ARG A 71 9.63 14.39 16.15
CA ARG A 71 10.64 15.29 15.58
C ARG A 71 10.48 15.38 14.08
N LYS A 72 10.80 16.53 13.51
CA LYS A 72 10.78 16.76 12.07
C LYS A 72 12.20 16.97 11.57
N VAL A 73 12.60 16.16 10.60
CA VAL A 73 13.86 16.32 9.88
C VAL A 73 13.58 16.42 8.39
N CYS A 74 14.33 17.26 7.70
CA CYS A 74 14.15 17.45 6.27
C CYS A 74 15.45 17.19 5.51
N PHE A 75 15.30 16.77 4.27
CA PHE A 75 16.39 16.47 3.35
C PHE A 75 16.20 17.35 2.10
N LYS A 76 17.22 18.05 1.71
CA LYS A 76 17.22 18.77 0.45
C LYS A 76 17.62 17.80 -0.66
N THR A 77 16.72 17.58 -1.58
CA THR A 77 16.96 16.69 -2.72
C THR A 77 17.75 17.41 -3.82
N PRO A 78 18.40 16.68 -4.76
CA PRO A 78 19.21 17.31 -5.83
C PRO A 78 18.42 18.29 -6.69
N ASP A 79 17.10 18.10 -6.84
CA ASP A 79 16.18 19.01 -7.54
C ASP A 79 15.72 20.21 -6.68
N ALA A 80 16.43 20.48 -5.59
CA ALA A 80 16.17 21.56 -4.61
C ALA A 80 14.79 21.49 -3.91
N LYS A 81 14.10 20.37 -4.02
CA LYS A 81 12.85 20.13 -3.27
C LYS A 81 13.16 19.62 -1.88
N MET A 82 12.29 19.94 -0.95
CA MET A 82 12.38 19.44 0.43
C MET A 82 11.59 18.15 0.57
N LEU A 83 12.23 17.13 1.11
CA LEU A 83 11.61 15.92 1.62
C LEU A 83 11.66 15.98 3.15
N CYS A 84 10.52 16.08 3.81
CA CYS A 84 10.47 16.14 5.26
C CYS A 84 9.90 14.85 5.84
N ARG A 85 10.43 14.45 6.98
CA ARG A 85 9.99 13.30 7.75
C ARG A 85 9.65 13.74 9.17
N THR A 86 8.39 13.57 9.54
CA THR A 86 7.92 13.70 10.93
C THR A 86 7.90 12.31 11.54
N THR A 87 8.69 12.08 12.60
CA THR A 87 8.99 10.74 13.10
C THR A 87 8.87 10.63 14.61
N SER A 88 8.40 9.51 15.11
CA SER A 88 8.50 9.05 16.50
C SER A 88 8.93 7.58 16.52
N GLU A 89 9.73 7.22 17.52
CA GLU A 89 10.30 5.89 17.67
C GLU A 89 9.96 5.34 19.05
N GLY A 90 9.49 4.11 19.09
CA GLY A 90 9.27 3.33 20.31
C GLY A 90 10.40 2.32 20.49
N SER A 91 10.94 2.23 21.68
CA SER A 91 12.01 1.31 22.05
C SER A 91 11.64 0.46 23.26
N TRP A 92 12.14 -0.76 23.28
CA TRP A 92 12.12 -1.63 24.45
C TRP A 92 13.01 -1.06 25.57
N ASP A 93 12.86 -1.56 26.78
CA ASP A 93 13.76 -1.22 27.90
C ASP A 93 15.24 -1.55 27.61
N THR A 94 15.50 -2.47 26.67
CA THR A 94 16.85 -2.79 26.20
C THR A 94 17.45 -1.70 25.30
N GLY A 95 16.69 -0.68 24.93
CA GLY A 95 17.07 0.35 23.94
C GLY A 95 16.92 -0.08 22.49
N GLN A 96 16.53 -1.32 22.22
CA GLN A 96 16.28 -1.80 20.86
C GLN A 96 14.97 -1.19 20.33
N MET A 97 14.98 -0.76 19.08
CA MET A 97 13.79 -0.25 18.40
C MET A 97 12.70 -1.32 18.30
N ALA A 98 11.52 -0.98 18.81
CA ALA A 98 10.32 -1.81 18.72
C ALA A 98 9.45 -1.42 17.53
N VAL A 99 9.33 -0.12 17.30
CA VAL A 99 8.51 0.46 16.24
C VAL A 99 9.01 1.86 15.90
N ARG A 100 8.90 2.27 14.64
CA ARG A 100 9.05 3.68 14.26
C ARG A 100 7.94 4.04 13.29
N VAL A 101 7.36 5.22 13.48
CA VAL A 101 6.33 5.78 12.61
C VAL A 101 6.88 7.04 11.97
N ASP A 102 6.85 7.07 10.65
CA ASP A 102 7.31 8.19 9.84
C ASP A 102 6.16 8.68 8.94
N LEU A 103 5.83 9.97 9.02
CA LEU A 103 5.10 10.66 7.96
C LEU A 103 6.13 11.35 7.07
N ILE A 104 6.21 10.91 5.82
CA ILE A 104 7.12 11.47 4.83
C ILE A 104 6.32 12.35 3.88
N GLU A 105 6.76 13.59 3.71
CA GLU A 105 6.11 14.58 2.86
C GLU A 105 7.13 15.22 1.91
N ARG A 106 6.74 15.35 0.65
CA ARG A 106 7.51 16.08 -0.36
C ARG A 106 6.71 17.31 -0.79
N ALA A 107 7.35 18.44 -0.96
CA ALA A 107 6.71 19.65 -1.47
C ALA A 107 5.95 19.38 -2.79
N GLY A 108 4.62 19.57 -2.76
CA GLY A 108 3.73 19.34 -3.90
C GLY A 108 3.41 17.88 -4.21
N GLY A 109 3.77 16.92 -3.33
CA GLY A 109 3.50 15.50 -3.47
C GLY A 109 2.51 14.97 -2.45
N ILE A 110 2.05 13.73 -2.68
CA ILE A 110 1.23 13.00 -1.71
C ILE A 110 2.13 12.52 -0.58
N GLY A 111 1.69 12.71 0.68
CA GLY A 111 2.37 12.20 1.86
C GLY A 111 2.40 10.66 1.87
N ARG A 112 3.30 10.07 2.64
CA ARG A 112 3.41 8.63 2.82
C ARG A 112 3.58 8.31 4.30
N LEU A 113 2.68 7.53 4.85
CA LEU A 113 2.84 6.95 6.18
C LEU A 113 3.67 5.67 6.05
N GLN A 114 4.72 5.55 6.86
CA GLN A 114 5.58 4.36 6.95
C GLN A 114 5.69 3.92 8.40
N ILE A 115 5.59 2.61 8.60
CA ILE A 115 5.69 1.98 9.91
C ILE A 115 6.79 0.94 9.82
N PHE A 116 7.83 1.12 10.63
CA PHE A 116 8.99 0.26 10.70
C PHE A 116 8.83 -0.66 11.91
N LEU A 117 8.97 -1.95 11.69
CA LEU A 117 8.72 -2.99 12.67
C LEU A 117 9.85 -4.04 12.60
N PRO A 118 10.14 -4.74 13.70
CA PRO A 118 11.11 -5.83 13.68
C PRO A 118 10.63 -6.98 12.79
N VAL A 119 11.53 -7.85 12.39
CA VAL A 119 11.20 -9.11 11.70
C VAL A 119 10.53 -10.11 12.65
N GLY A 120 9.97 -11.20 12.12
CA GLY A 120 9.29 -12.23 12.91
C GLY A 120 7.79 -11.97 13.05
N LEU A 121 7.21 -11.17 12.15
CA LEU A 121 5.78 -10.91 12.07
C LEU A 121 5.14 -11.72 10.95
N TYR A 122 3.85 -12.01 11.11
CA TYR A 122 3.02 -12.57 10.04
C TYR A 122 2.57 -11.42 9.13
N LEU A 123 3.09 -11.41 7.89
CA LEU A 123 3.01 -10.23 7.03
C LEU A 123 1.68 -10.08 6.28
N GLN A 124 0.95 -11.17 6.08
CA GLN A 124 -0.23 -11.20 5.22
C GLN A 124 -1.33 -10.21 5.64
N PRO A 125 -1.69 -10.07 6.93
CA PRO A 125 -2.72 -9.11 7.32
C PRO A 125 -2.25 -7.65 7.29
N GLY A 126 -0.95 -7.38 7.16
CA GLY A 126 -0.41 -6.03 7.27
C GLY A 126 -0.42 -5.50 8.70
N VAL A 127 -0.36 -4.18 8.83
CA VAL A 127 -0.46 -3.45 10.09
C VAL A 127 -1.82 -2.79 10.16
N LYS A 128 -2.61 -3.12 11.19
CA LYS A 128 -3.86 -2.42 11.45
C LYS A 128 -3.57 -1.15 12.24
N VAL A 129 -3.98 -0.03 11.69
CA VAL A 129 -3.74 1.31 12.24
C VAL A 129 -5.07 1.93 12.62
N THR A 130 -5.17 2.41 13.87
CA THR A 130 -6.39 3.05 14.38
C THR A 130 -6.00 4.35 15.08
N ILE A 131 -6.65 5.45 14.74
CA ILE A 131 -6.49 6.74 15.41
C ILE A 131 -7.65 6.90 16.38
N ASP A 132 -7.34 7.03 17.66
CA ASP A 132 -8.31 7.08 18.77
C ASP A 132 -9.31 5.91 18.73
N GLN A 133 -10.57 6.19 18.39
CA GLN A 133 -11.66 5.23 18.20
C GLN A 133 -12.21 5.26 16.76
N GLY A 134 -11.43 5.82 15.83
CA GLY A 134 -11.80 5.92 14.42
C GLY A 134 -11.85 4.57 13.70
N ALA A 135 -12.18 4.60 12.43
CA ALA A 135 -12.18 3.41 11.59
C ALA A 135 -10.73 2.92 11.37
N PRO A 136 -10.46 1.63 11.57
CA PRO A 136 -9.13 1.09 11.33
C PRO A 136 -8.80 1.07 9.83
N ILE A 137 -7.56 1.38 9.50
CA ILE A 137 -7.00 1.19 8.16
C ILE A 137 -5.98 0.06 8.18
N GLN A 138 -5.91 -0.69 7.08
CA GLN A 138 -4.94 -1.76 6.91
C GLN A 138 -3.78 -1.26 6.05
N VAL A 139 -2.57 -1.28 6.62
CA VAL A 139 -1.35 -0.84 5.96
C VAL A 139 -0.53 -2.05 5.55
N PRO A 140 -0.40 -2.35 4.25
CA PRO A 140 0.32 -3.52 3.79
C PRO A 140 1.82 -3.38 4.03
N TYR A 141 2.52 -4.50 4.27
CA TYR A 141 3.98 -4.51 4.24
C TYR A 141 4.46 -4.30 2.80
N SER A 142 5.38 -3.37 2.63
CA SER A 142 5.96 -3.03 1.33
C SER A 142 7.24 -3.82 1.06
N TRP A 143 8.06 -4.01 2.08
CA TRP A 143 9.33 -4.75 2.02
C TRP A 143 9.86 -5.09 3.40
N CYS A 144 10.75 -6.08 3.48
CA CYS A 144 11.51 -6.43 4.66
C CYS A 144 12.99 -6.55 4.31
N LEU A 145 13.84 -6.09 5.22
CA LEU A 145 15.29 -6.35 5.24
C LEU A 145 15.60 -7.41 6.29
N THR A 146 16.89 -7.63 6.56
CA THR A 146 17.36 -8.66 7.50
C THR A 146 16.77 -8.50 8.91
N ASN A 147 16.57 -7.27 9.38
CA ASN A 147 16.19 -6.97 10.76
C ASN A 147 14.96 -6.05 10.90
N ILE A 148 14.37 -5.62 9.79
CA ILE A 148 13.26 -4.66 9.81
C ILE A 148 12.31 -4.91 8.64
N CYS A 149 11.01 -4.79 8.91
CA CYS A 149 9.95 -4.75 7.90
C CYS A 149 9.31 -3.36 7.88
N VAL A 150 8.88 -2.92 6.70
CA VAL A 150 8.23 -1.64 6.49
C VAL A 150 6.85 -1.86 5.91
N ALA A 151 5.84 -1.42 6.64
CA ALA A 151 4.50 -1.24 6.13
C ALA A 151 4.31 0.20 5.68
N ALA A 152 3.65 0.43 4.56
CA ALA A 152 3.51 1.77 4.03
C ALA A 152 2.23 1.97 3.21
N THR A 153 1.66 3.18 3.34
CA THR A 153 0.48 3.61 2.59
C THR A 153 0.60 5.08 2.19
N PRO A 154 -0.01 5.52 1.10
CA PRO A 154 -0.19 6.94 0.84
C PRO A 154 -0.92 7.59 2.02
N ALA A 155 -0.45 8.75 2.47
CA ALA A 155 -1.14 9.53 3.48
C ALA A 155 -2.05 10.53 2.79
N SER A 156 -3.36 10.21 2.75
CA SER A 156 -4.38 11.12 2.24
C SER A 156 -4.48 12.36 3.13
N PRO A 157 -5.01 13.48 2.62
CA PRO A 157 -5.30 14.66 3.45
C PRO A 157 -6.15 14.34 4.68
N ASP A 158 -7.14 13.45 4.55
CA ASP A 158 -8.01 13.03 5.65
C ASP A 158 -7.21 12.26 6.71
N LEU A 159 -6.37 11.29 6.33
CA LEU A 159 -5.50 10.58 7.26
C LEU A 159 -4.53 11.52 7.98
N ILE A 160 -3.97 12.50 7.26
CA ILE A 160 -3.10 13.51 7.87
C ILE A 160 -3.88 14.35 8.88
N HIS A 161 -5.09 14.75 8.54
CA HIS A 161 -5.97 15.51 9.44
C HIS A 161 -6.35 14.70 10.70
N GLU A 162 -6.66 13.42 10.55
CA GLU A 162 -6.90 12.52 11.67
C GLU A 162 -5.67 12.38 12.58
N LEU A 163 -4.45 12.27 12.01
CA LEU A 163 -3.20 12.24 12.77
C LEU A 163 -2.95 13.56 13.53
N GLU A 164 -3.32 14.71 12.94
CA GLU A 164 -3.15 16.03 13.57
C GLU A 164 -4.16 16.32 14.68
N SER A 165 -5.38 15.82 14.55
CA SER A 165 -6.45 16.05 15.51
C SER A 165 -6.57 14.96 16.58
N GLY A 166 -5.96 13.79 16.33
CA GLY A 166 -6.02 12.63 17.19
C GLY A 166 -5.10 12.75 18.41
N GLN A 167 -5.36 11.92 19.42
CA GLN A 167 -4.58 11.85 20.64
C GLN A 167 -3.67 10.63 20.67
N LYS A 168 -4.09 9.53 20.02
CA LYS A 168 -3.42 8.24 20.10
C LYS A 168 -3.48 7.49 18.78
N LEU A 169 -2.33 7.01 18.32
CA LEU A 169 -2.19 6.10 17.19
C LEU A 169 -1.96 4.69 17.71
N THR A 170 -2.92 3.79 17.51
CA THR A 170 -2.81 2.38 17.85
C THR A 170 -2.38 1.58 16.65
N LEU A 171 -1.37 0.74 16.83
CA LEU A 171 -0.84 -0.19 15.83
C LEU A 171 -1.05 -1.62 16.33
N GLU A 172 -1.68 -2.45 15.51
CA GLU A 172 -1.85 -3.87 15.76
C GLU A 172 -1.16 -4.66 14.66
N VAL A 173 -0.34 -5.62 15.05
CA VAL A 173 0.36 -6.57 14.16
C VAL A 173 0.11 -7.98 14.61
N VAL A 174 0.38 -8.95 13.77
CA VAL A 174 0.30 -10.37 14.10
C VAL A 174 1.72 -10.94 14.16
N ASP A 175 2.08 -11.59 15.27
CA ASP A 175 3.38 -12.22 15.44
C ASP A 175 3.47 -13.59 14.74
N SER A 176 4.64 -14.21 14.78
CA SER A 176 4.89 -15.54 14.19
C SER A 176 4.08 -16.68 14.86
N ASN A 177 3.51 -16.45 16.04
CA ASN A 177 2.65 -17.39 16.73
C ASN A 177 1.15 -17.18 16.40
N ILE A 178 0.87 -16.28 15.45
CA ILE A 178 -0.48 -15.86 15.08
C ILE A 178 -1.23 -15.22 16.27
N LEU A 179 -0.51 -14.46 17.07
CA LEU A 179 -1.07 -13.65 18.15
C LEU A 179 -1.04 -12.17 17.79
N THR A 180 -2.11 -11.45 18.09
CA THR A 180 -2.14 -10.00 17.91
C THR A 180 -1.27 -9.33 18.96
N VAL A 181 -0.38 -8.46 18.53
CA VAL A 181 0.42 -7.57 19.37
C VAL A 181 0.00 -6.14 19.07
N ALA A 182 -0.41 -5.40 20.10
CA ALA A 182 -0.84 -4.02 19.96
C ALA A 182 0.08 -3.07 20.73
N THR A 183 0.29 -1.90 20.18
CA THR A 183 0.98 -0.79 20.85
C THR A 183 0.33 0.52 20.45
N SER A 184 0.54 1.57 21.26
CA SER A 184 -0.05 2.88 21.00
C SER A 184 0.96 3.98 21.25
N LEU A 185 1.09 4.90 20.28
CA LEU A 185 1.91 6.08 20.43
C LEU A 185 1.04 7.34 20.62
N PRO A 186 1.51 8.31 21.43
CA PRO A 186 0.82 9.58 21.61
C PRO A 186 0.95 10.46 20.36
N LEU A 187 -0.12 11.19 20.01
CA LEU A 187 -0.15 12.16 18.91
C LEU A 187 -0.19 13.62 19.37
N ASP A 188 -0.20 13.86 20.67
CA ASP A 188 -0.37 15.20 21.29
C ASP A 188 0.58 16.28 20.77
N GLN A 189 1.76 15.93 20.29
CA GLN A 189 2.74 16.86 19.70
C GLN A 189 2.85 16.76 18.18
N PHE A 190 2.19 15.80 17.55
CA PHE A 190 2.36 15.50 16.14
C PHE A 190 2.07 16.71 15.24
N ALA A 191 0.89 17.34 15.40
CA ALA A 191 0.48 18.49 14.60
C ALA A 191 1.44 19.67 14.75
N THR A 192 1.83 19.98 15.97
CA THR A 192 2.76 21.06 16.27
C THR A 192 4.11 20.84 15.60
N VAL A 193 4.67 19.63 15.73
CA VAL A 193 5.97 19.27 15.16
C VAL A 193 5.93 19.19 13.63
N ARG A 194 4.86 18.63 13.07
CA ARG A 194 4.68 18.56 11.62
C ARG A 194 4.65 19.94 10.98
N ASN A 195 3.97 20.90 11.60
CA ASN A 195 3.77 22.25 11.07
C ASN A 195 4.94 23.22 11.44
N ALA A 196 5.81 22.83 12.37
CA ALA A 196 6.97 23.63 12.75
C ALA A 196 8.09 23.56 11.69
N ALA A 197 9.09 24.45 11.86
CA ALA A 197 10.36 24.33 11.17
C ALA A 197 11.04 22.99 11.54
N PRO A 198 11.80 22.37 10.62
CA PRO A 198 12.51 21.12 10.93
C PRO A 198 13.57 21.36 12.00
N THR A 199 13.76 20.37 12.87
CA THR A 199 14.83 20.38 13.88
C THR A 199 16.21 20.25 13.24
N GLN A 200 16.26 19.65 12.03
CA GLN A 200 17.49 19.46 11.28
C GLN A 200 17.17 19.40 9.78
N VAL A 201 18.04 20.03 8.98
CA VAL A 201 18.03 19.95 7.52
C VAL A 201 19.33 19.30 7.07
N PHE A 202 19.22 18.20 6.36
CA PHE A 202 20.35 17.54 5.71
C PHE A 202 20.43 18.00 4.26
N GLU A 203 21.59 18.44 3.83
CA GLU A 203 21.88 18.71 2.42
C GLU A 203 22.49 17.45 1.80
N TYR A 204 22.02 17.08 0.63
CA TYR A 204 22.64 16.02 -0.14
C TYR A 204 23.88 16.61 -0.83
N LEU A 205 25.04 16.44 -0.20
CA LEU A 205 26.31 16.77 -0.83
C LEU A 205 26.62 15.67 -1.86
N MET A 206 26.43 15.98 -3.14
CA MET A 206 27.06 15.21 -4.21
C MET A 206 28.51 15.68 -4.21
N ASP A 207 29.41 14.91 -3.64
CA ASP A 207 30.83 15.09 -3.91
C ASP A 207 31.02 14.80 -5.39
N ASN A 208 31.25 15.89 -6.16
CA ASN A 208 31.64 15.77 -7.56
C ASN A 208 33.10 15.30 -7.57
N GLU A 209 33.33 13.99 -7.58
CA GLU A 209 34.58 13.40 -8.00
C GLU A 209 34.62 13.28 -9.53
#